data_77a8998dc70df659901b018069123a86
#
_entry.id   77a8998dc70df659901b018069123a86
#
_cell.length_a   1.000
_cell.length_b   1.000
_cell.length_c   1.000
_cell.angle_alpha   90.00
_cell.angle_beta   90.00
_cell.angle_gamma   90.00
#
_symmetry.space_group_name_H-M   'P 1'
#
loop_
_entity.id
_entity.type
_entity.pdbx_description
1 polymer ?
#
loop_
_entity_poly.entity_id
_entity_poly.type
_entity_poly.pdbx_seq_one_letter_code
_entity_poly.pdbx_strand_id
1 'polypeptide(L)'
;MFYYGCFCSILCCCDSCHHSGCTAADIVNTYEEERLADIFYLYGELKNSRKLASVIVKARATRQISTIGDFLDIIKPLFGREREKKELAKVFQALRIEVNREMEALKEMLYAATEALKPGGRLVVITYHSLEDRMVKNIMKTGNIEGKAEKDFFGNVQTPFRLVNNKVIVPDETEIERNPRSRSAKLRIAEKIEK
;
A
#
# COMPACT_ATOMS: atom_id res chain seq x y z
N MET A 1 -19.47 5.10 11.82
CA MET A 1 -20.02 3.86 11.25
C MET A 1 -19.01 3.38 10.20
N PHE A 2 -18.04 2.55 10.62
CA PHE A 2 -16.99 2.06 9.71
C PHE A 2 -17.58 0.97 8.84
N TYR A 3 -17.49 1.15 7.52
CA TYR A 3 -17.95 0.19 6.54
C TYR A 3 -17.12 -1.10 6.63
N TYR A 4 -17.67 -2.10 7.26
CA TYR A 4 -17.24 -3.50 7.17
C TYR A 4 -17.56 -4.13 5.80
N GLY A 5 -17.95 -3.32 4.82
CA GLY A 5 -18.43 -3.78 3.52
C GLY A 5 -17.39 -4.39 2.58
N CYS A 6 -16.08 -4.36 2.94
CA CYS A 6 -15.03 -4.96 2.12
C CYS A 6 -14.30 -6.11 2.84
N PHE A 7 -14.78 -6.52 4.02
CA PHE A 7 -14.18 -7.60 4.80
C PHE A 7 -14.45 -9.00 4.21
N CYS A 8 -15.50 -9.13 3.42
CA CYS A 8 -15.83 -10.40 2.77
C CYS A 8 -14.79 -10.79 1.71
N SER A 9 -14.12 -9.79 1.09
CA SER A 9 -13.14 -10.01 0.03
C SER A 9 -11.77 -10.47 0.53
N ILE A 10 -11.47 -10.36 1.83
CA ILE A 10 -10.13 -10.68 2.37
C ILE A 10 -9.98 -12.17 2.66
N LEU A 11 -11.06 -12.85 3.01
CA LEU A 11 -11.05 -14.29 3.31
C LEU A 11 -12.10 -15.09 2.53
N CYS A 12 -12.98 -14.45 1.77
CA CYS A 12 -14.03 -15.11 1.02
C CYS A 12 -13.86 -14.91 -0.48
N CYS A 13 -13.91 -16.00 -1.23
CA CYS A 13 -14.00 -16.03 -2.68
C CYS A 13 -15.28 -15.34 -3.15
N CYS A 14 -15.27 -14.05 -3.39
CA CYS A 14 -16.26 -13.48 -4.30
C CYS A 14 -15.67 -13.53 -5.71
N ASP A 15 -16.47 -13.99 -6.67
CA ASP A 15 -16.09 -14.26 -8.06
C ASP A 15 -15.45 -13.08 -8.82
N SER A 16 -15.49 -11.88 -8.24
CA SER A 16 -14.86 -10.66 -8.80
C SER A 16 -13.41 -10.42 -8.37
N CYS A 17 -12.83 -11.23 -7.46
CA CYS A 17 -11.47 -11.07 -6.94
C CYS A 17 -10.46 -12.08 -7.51
N HIS A 18 -10.84 -12.88 -8.50
CA HIS A 18 -10.04 -13.96 -9.08
C HIS A 18 -8.92 -13.53 -10.04
N HIS A 19 -8.16 -12.47 -9.72
CA HIS A 19 -7.01 -12.12 -10.59
C HIS A 19 -5.68 -12.73 -10.16
N SER A 20 -5.55 -13.30 -8.95
CA SER A 20 -4.27 -13.86 -8.48
C SER A 20 -4.32 -15.27 -7.89
N GLY A 21 -5.48 -15.87 -7.70
CA GLY A 21 -5.59 -17.21 -7.11
C GLY A 21 -5.11 -17.36 -5.65
N CYS A 22 -4.60 -16.29 -5.02
CA CYS A 22 -4.11 -16.30 -3.65
C CYS A 22 -5.05 -15.47 -2.75
N THR A 23 -5.49 -16.06 -1.64
CA THR A 23 -6.35 -15.39 -0.65
C THR A 23 -5.54 -14.94 0.57
N ALA A 24 -6.12 -14.06 1.40
CA ALA A 24 -5.50 -13.70 2.67
C ALA A 24 -5.36 -14.92 3.61
N ALA A 25 -6.28 -15.87 3.53
CA ALA A 25 -6.18 -17.14 4.26
C ALA A 25 -4.95 -17.94 3.81
N ASP A 26 -4.67 -18.00 2.50
CA ASP A 26 -3.48 -18.65 1.98
C ASP A 26 -2.21 -17.97 2.50
N ILE A 27 -2.15 -16.63 2.47
CA ILE A 27 -1.01 -15.87 2.98
C ILE A 27 -0.72 -16.22 4.45
N VAL A 28 -1.72 -16.13 5.33
CA VAL A 28 -1.51 -16.36 6.77
C VAL A 28 -1.20 -17.83 7.11
N ASN A 29 -1.69 -18.78 6.30
CA ASN A 29 -1.49 -20.20 6.53
C ASN A 29 -0.23 -20.77 5.86
N THR A 30 0.28 -20.18 4.77
CA THR A 30 1.35 -20.78 3.97
C THR A 30 2.65 -20.00 3.97
N TYR A 31 2.61 -18.67 4.14
CA TYR A 31 3.84 -17.86 4.04
C TYR A 31 4.78 -18.12 5.22
N GLU A 32 6.09 -18.08 4.93
CA GLU A 32 7.13 -18.16 5.95
C GLU A 32 7.06 -16.99 6.94
N GLU A 33 7.53 -17.21 8.17
CA GLU A 33 7.48 -16.22 9.25
C GLU A 33 8.14 -14.89 8.86
N GLU A 34 9.32 -14.97 8.22
CA GLU A 34 10.06 -13.79 7.76
C GLU A 34 9.26 -13.00 6.73
N ARG A 35 8.68 -13.68 5.74
CA ARG A 35 7.87 -13.04 4.71
C ARG A 35 6.61 -12.39 5.27
N LEU A 36 5.94 -13.03 6.22
CA LEU A 36 4.80 -12.43 6.93
C LEU A 36 5.23 -11.18 7.71
N ALA A 37 6.37 -11.24 8.39
CA ALA A 37 6.91 -10.09 9.12
C ALA A 37 7.21 -8.92 8.18
N ASP A 38 7.78 -9.20 7.01
CA ASP A 38 8.09 -8.19 5.99
C ASP A 38 6.82 -7.53 5.44
N ILE A 39 5.78 -8.30 5.11
CA ILE A 39 4.49 -7.78 4.66
C ILE A 39 3.89 -6.84 5.71
N PHE A 40 3.84 -7.26 6.96
CA PHE A 40 3.29 -6.43 8.03
C PHE A 40 4.14 -5.21 8.33
N TYR A 41 5.45 -5.30 8.17
CA TYR A 41 6.36 -4.17 8.33
C TYR A 41 6.27 -3.19 7.17
N LEU A 42 6.42 -3.68 5.94
CA LEU A 42 6.49 -2.86 4.73
C LEU A 42 5.13 -2.26 4.37
N TYR A 43 4.06 -3.07 4.39
CA TYR A 43 2.73 -2.65 3.92
C TYR A 43 1.80 -2.19 5.05
N GLY A 44 1.99 -2.74 6.25
CA GLY A 44 1.23 -2.34 7.43
C GLY A 44 1.90 -1.24 8.26
N GLU A 45 3.18 -0.95 8.03
CA GLU A 45 3.97 -0.03 8.88
C GLU A 45 3.87 -0.40 10.37
N LEU A 46 3.84 -1.72 10.66
CA LEU A 46 3.70 -2.26 12.01
C LEU A 46 5.07 -2.46 12.65
N LYS A 47 5.31 -1.80 13.79
CA LYS A 47 6.58 -1.93 14.52
C LYS A 47 6.79 -3.32 15.14
N ASN A 48 5.69 -4.01 15.47
CA ASN A 48 5.68 -5.34 16.08
C ASN A 48 5.47 -6.47 15.07
N SER A 49 5.77 -6.25 13.80
CA SER A 49 5.53 -7.18 12.68
C SER A 49 6.11 -8.58 12.91
N ARG A 50 7.34 -8.69 13.44
CA ARG A 50 7.97 -9.97 13.75
C ARG A 50 7.20 -10.75 14.82
N LYS A 51 6.78 -10.08 15.90
CA LYS A 51 5.97 -10.71 16.95
C LYS A 51 4.62 -11.17 16.40
N LEU A 52 3.99 -10.35 15.57
CA LEU A 52 2.74 -10.68 14.91
C LEU A 52 2.88 -11.92 14.03
N ALA A 53 3.90 -11.97 13.16
CA ALA A 53 4.19 -13.12 12.30
C ALA A 53 4.44 -14.41 13.12
N SER A 54 5.26 -14.33 14.16
CA SER A 54 5.56 -15.47 15.05
C SER A 54 4.30 -16.04 15.70
N VAL A 55 3.39 -15.18 16.19
CA VAL A 55 2.13 -15.62 16.81
C VAL A 55 1.22 -16.29 15.79
N ILE A 56 1.13 -15.76 14.57
CA ILE A 56 0.33 -16.36 13.48
C ILE A 56 0.90 -17.74 13.13
N VAL A 57 2.21 -17.87 12.93
CA VAL A 57 2.87 -19.14 12.56
C VAL A 57 2.67 -20.20 13.64
N LYS A 58 2.80 -19.83 14.91
CA LYS A 58 2.54 -20.74 16.03
C LYS A 58 1.08 -21.18 16.09
N ALA A 59 0.14 -20.27 15.89
CA ALA A 59 -1.28 -20.58 15.94
C ALA A 59 -1.69 -21.52 14.80
N ARG A 60 -1.26 -21.25 13.56
CA ARG A 60 -1.59 -22.10 12.40
C ARG A 60 -1.01 -23.51 12.49
N ALA A 61 0.10 -23.69 13.21
CA ALA A 61 0.68 -25.01 13.45
C ALA A 61 -0.24 -25.91 14.29
N THR A 62 -1.10 -25.33 15.14
CA THR A 62 -2.07 -26.04 15.96
C THR A 62 -3.41 -26.19 15.24
N ARG A 63 -3.88 -25.15 14.58
CA ARG A 63 -5.15 -25.11 13.87
C ARG A 63 -5.09 -24.16 12.68
N GLN A 64 -5.57 -24.61 11.52
CA GLN A 64 -5.69 -23.76 10.32
C GLN A 64 -6.57 -22.54 10.60
N ILE A 65 -6.13 -21.38 10.16
CA ILE A 65 -6.86 -20.12 10.29
C ILE A 65 -7.81 -20.02 9.10
N SER A 66 -9.09 -20.28 9.34
CA SER A 66 -10.10 -20.38 8.26
C SER A 66 -11.06 -19.21 8.23
N THR A 67 -11.26 -18.54 9.37
CA THR A 67 -12.21 -17.41 9.47
C THR A 67 -11.54 -16.15 9.97
N ILE A 68 -12.19 -15.01 9.71
CA ILE A 68 -11.75 -13.71 10.27
C ILE A 68 -11.78 -13.75 11.80
N GLY A 69 -12.76 -14.45 12.38
CA GLY A 69 -12.86 -14.64 13.83
C GLY A 69 -11.64 -15.33 14.40
N ASP A 70 -11.24 -16.49 13.84
CA ASP A 70 -10.04 -17.22 14.24
C ASP A 70 -8.79 -16.32 14.15
N PHE A 71 -8.67 -15.57 13.06
CA PHE A 71 -7.54 -14.65 12.87
C PHE A 71 -7.52 -13.53 13.90
N LEU A 72 -8.66 -12.89 14.15
CA LEU A 72 -8.78 -11.82 15.14
C LEU A 72 -8.49 -12.29 16.56
N ASP A 73 -8.95 -13.48 16.94
CA ASP A 73 -8.71 -14.06 18.28
C ASP A 73 -7.20 -14.28 18.53
N ILE A 74 -6.45 -14.60 17.46
CA ILE A 74 -4.99 -14.78 17.52
C ILE A 74 -4.28 -13.45 17.69
N ILE A 75 -4.67 -12.40 16.93
CA ILE A 75 -3.87 -11.18 16.82
C ILE A 75 -4.31 -10.06 17.78
N LYS A 76 -5.59 -9.99 18.17
CA LYS A 76 -6.09 -8.96 19.08
C LYS A 76 -5.32 -8.84 20.40
N PRO A 77 -4.91 -9.94 21.07
CA PRO A 77 -4.16 -9.86 22.32
C PRO A 77 -2.80 -9.14 22.19
N LEU A 78 -2.30 -8.96 20.96
CA LEU A 78 -1.05 -8.25 20.71
C LEU A 78 -1.19 -6.73 20.72
N PHE A 79 -2.41 -6.23 20.67
CA PHE A 79 -2.73 -4.80 20.57
C PHE A 79 -3.41 -4.31 21.83
N GLY A 80 -2.98 -3.15 22.33
CA GLY A 80 -3.65 -2.48 23.44
C GLY A 80 -5.03 -1.95 23.01
N ARG A 81 -6.01 -1.97 23.91
CA ARG A 81 -7.41 -1.59 23.66
C ARG A 81 -7.58 -0.26 22.93
N GLU A 82 -6.79 0.74 23.28
CA GLU A 82 -6.85 2.08 22.67
C GLU A 82 -6.40 2.12 21.21
N ARG A 83 -5.45 1.26 20.83
CA ARG A 83 -4.84 1.23 19.49
C ARG A 83 -5.32 0.07 18.63
N GLU A 84 -6.09 -0.84 19.20
CA GLU A 84 -6.53 -2.08 18.53
C GLU A 84 -7.11 -1.81 17.14
N LYS A 85 -8.11 -0.93 17.04
CA LYS A 85 -8.76 -0.63 15.74
C LYS A 85 -7.79 -0.12 14.69
N LYS A 86 -6.85 0.74 15.10
CA LYS A 86 -5.85 1.34 14.19
C LYS A 86 -4.84 0.29 13.73
N GLU A 87 -4.35 -0.52 14.65
CA GLU A 87 -3.36 -1.55 14.33
C GLU A 87 -3.99 -2.69 13.49
N LEU A 88 -5.22 -3.09 13.81
CA LEU A 88 -5.96 -4.05 12.99
C LEU A 88 -6.18 -3.54 11.56
N ALA A 89 -6.54 -2.25 11.39
CA ALA A 89 -6.69 -1.67 10.05
C ALA A 89 -5.41 -1.79 9.22
N LYS A 90 -4.24 -1.60 9.85
CA LYS A 90 -2.94 -1.75 9.20
C LYS A 90 -2.62 -3.21 8.84
N VAL A 91 -2.98 -4.17 9.72
CA VAL A 91 -2.83 -5.60 9.43
C VAL A 91 -3.64 -5.98 8.19
N PHE A 92 -4.90 -5.58 8.15
CA PHE A 92 -5.76 -5.86 6.99
C PHE A 92 -5.34 -5.11 5.73
N GLN A 93 -4.84 -3.88 5.86
CA GLN A 93 -4.23 -3.17 4.73
C GLN A 93 -3.04 -3.95 4.16
N ALA A 94 -2.16 -4.46 5.01
CA ALA A 94 -1.00 -5.23 4.57
C ALA A 94 -1.40 -6.49 3.80
N LEU A 95 -2.34 -7.25 4.32
CA LEU A 95 -2.86 -8.45 3.63
C LEU A 95 -3.54 -8.11 2.31
N ARG A 96 -4.34 -7.04 2.25
CA ARG A 96 -4.99 -6.59 1.02
C ARG A 96 -3.99 -6.21 -0.06
N ILE A 97 -2.97 -5.44 0.31
CA ILE A 97 -1.91 -5.00 -0.61
C ILE A 97 -1.18 -6.23 -1.20
N GLU A 98 -0.87 -7.22 -0.37
CA GLU A 98 -0.19 -8.44 -0.83
C GLU A 98 -1.10 -9.29 -1.72
N VAL A 99 -2.36 -9.55 -1.31
CA VAL A 99 -3.33 -10.32 -2.10
C VAL A 99 -3.55 -9.72 -3.48
N ASN A 100 -3.73 -8.41 -3.54
CA ASN A 100 -4.03 -7.70 -4.78
C ASN A 100 -2.78 -7.31 -5.56
N ARG A 101 -1.58 -7.55 -5.03
CA ARG A 101 -0.31 -7.12 -5.62
C ARG A 101 -0.32 -5.62 -5.96
N GLU A 102 -0.89 -4.79 -5.07
CA GLU A 102 -1.17 -3.37 -5.34
C GLU A 102 0.12 -2.59 -5.64
N MET A 103 1.23 -2.93 -5.00
CA MET A 103 2.51 -2.25 -5.21
C MET A 103 3.14 -2.58 -6.55
N GLU A 104 3.05 -3.84 -7.00
CA GLU A 104 3.53 -4.25 -8.33
C GLU A 104 2.71 -3.59 -9.43
N ALA A 105 1.38 -3.62 -9.31
CA ALA A 105 0.49 -2.98 -10.28
C ALA A 105 0.74 -1.46 -10.37
N LEU A 106 0.93 -0.79 -9.23
CA LEU A 106 1.29 0.64 -9.19
C LEU A 106 2.64 0.89 -9.88
N LYS A 107 3.64 0.05 -9.60
CA LYS A 107 4.96 0.13 -10.23
C LYS A 107 4.87 0.03 -11.75
N GLU A 108 4.20 -1.00 -12.24
CA GLU A 108 4.01 -1.24 -13.68
C GLU A 108 3.28 -0.05 -14.33
N MET A 109 2.21 0.43 -13.71
CA MET A 109 1.45 1.60 -14.19
C MET A 109 2.32 2.84 -14.28
N LEU A 110 3.14 3.12 -13.25
CA LEU A 110 4.00 4.31 -13.23
C LEU A 110 5.07 4.27 -14.31
N TYR A 111 5.71 3.13 -14.55
CA TYR A 111 6.68 2.99 -15.63
C TYR A 111 6.03 3.06 -17.01
N ALA A 112 4.93 2.35 -17.23
CA ALA A 112 4.18 2.40 -18.49
C ALA A 112 3.68 3.82 -18.79
N ALA A 113 3.15 4.55 -17.80
CA ALA A 113 2.76 5.95 -17.96
C ALA A 113 3.94 6.85 -18.28
N THR A 114 5.11 6.59 -17.67
CA THR A 114 6.33 7.34 -17.96
C THR A 114 6.76 7.15 -19.41
N GLU A 115 6.65 5.97 -19.97
CA GLU A 115 7.00 5.69 -21.38
C GLU A 115 5.96 6.25 -22.36
N ALA A 116 4.67 6.08 -22.06
CA ALA A 116 3.58 6.48 -22.94
C ALA A 116 3.40 8.00 -23.07
N LEU A 117 3.78 8.76 -22.05
CA LEU A 117 3.64 10.21 -22.06
C LEU A 117 4.62 10.85 -23.05
N LYS A 118 4.11 11.76 -23.88
CA LYS A 118 4.94 12.65 -24.71
C LYS A 118 5.50 13.79 -23.88
N PRO A 119 6.61 14.43 -24.32
CA PRO A 119 7.08 15.67 -23.72
C PRO A 119 5.95 16.72 -23.61
N GLY A 120 5.88 17.41 -22.47
CA GLY A 120 4.78 18.32 -22.12
C GLY A 120 3.52 17.62 -21.56
N GLY A 121 3.41 16.29 -21.69
CA GLY A 121 2.32 15.51 -21.08
C GLY A 121 2.40 15.51 -19.56
N ARG A 122 1.26 15.47 -18.87
CA ARG A 122 1.20 15.51 -17.40
C ARG A 122 0.77 14.19 -16.82
N LEU A 123 1.53 13.70 -15.85
CA LEU A 123 1.18 12.60 -14.97
C LEU A 123 0.52 13.15 -13.71
N VAL A 124 -0.74 12.79 -13.50
CA VAL A 124 -1.54 13.22 -12.34
C VAL A 124 -1.96 11.97 -11.58
N VAL A 125 -1.57 11.84 -10.33
CA VAL A 125 -1.84 10.66 -9.51
C VAL A 125 -2.39 11.05 -8.17
N ILE A 126 -3.49 10.40 -7.78
CA ILE A 126 -4.06 10.47 -6.42
C ILE A 126 -3.71 9.19 -5.70
N THR A 127 -3.19 9.31 -4.48
CA THR A 127 -2.85 8.20 -3.60
C THR A 127 -3.58 8.34 -2.27
N TYR A 128 -3.85 7.23 -1.59
CA TYR A 128 -4.59 7.21 -0.33
C TYR A 128 -3.77 6.72 0.86
N HIS A 129 -2.61 6.12 0.63
CA HIS A 129 -1.72 5.70 1.72
C HIS A 129 -0.25 6.08 1.45
N SER A 130 0.55 6.01 2.53
CA SER A 130 1.93 6.48 2.55
C SER A 130 2.86 5.77 1.56
N LEU A 131 2.64 4.48 1.31
CA LEU A 131 3.48 3.67 0.41
C LEU A 131 3.29 4.08 -1.05
N GLU A 132 2.03 4.20 -1.49
CA GLU A 132 1.71 4.70 -2.84
C GLU A 132 2.32 6.09 -3.03
N ASP A 133 2.07 7.01 -2.10
CA ASP A 133 2.56 8.38 -2.17
C ASP A 133 4.10 8.44 -2.27
N ARG A 134 4.79 7.56 -1.52
CA ARG A 134 6.25 7.45 -1.57
C ARG A 134 6.73 7.02 -2.94
N MET A 135 6.12 5.98 -3.53
CA MET A 135 6.48 5.47 -4.84
C MET A 135 6.25 6.51 -5.95
N VAL A 136 5.07 7.15 -5.95
CA VAL A 136 4.73 8.22 -6.89
C VAL A 136 5.67 9.42 -6.74
N LYS A 137 5.93 9.85 -5.51
CA LYS A 137 6.88 10.93 -5.24
C LYS A 137 8.28 10.60 -5.76
N ASN A 138 8.74 9.37 -5.54
CA ASN A 138 10.07 8.96 -5.95
C ASN A 138 10.22 8.98 -7.46
N ILE A 139 9.33 8.34 -8.21
CA ILE A 139 9.42 8.31 -9.67
C ILE A 139 9.35 9.71 -10.29
N MET A 140 8.50 10.60 -9.75
CA MET A 140 8.39 11.98 -10.23
C MET A 140 9.63 12.83 -9.91
N LYS A 141 10.36 12.52 -8.82
CA LYS A 141 11.55 13.29 -8.40
C LYS A 141 12.86 12.73 -8.93
N THR A 142 12.98 11.41 -9.02
CA THR A 142 14.26 10.74 -9.30
C THR A 142 14.20 9.82 -10.50
N GLY A 143 13.04 9.67 -11.15
CA GLY A 143 12.88 8.79 -12.30
C GLY A 143 12.80 7.30 -11.96
N ASN A 144 12.89 6.91 -10.68
CA ASN A 144 12.76 5.54 -10.22
C ASN A 144 11.94 5.44 -8.93
N ILE A 145 11.37 4.27 -8.66
CA ILE A 145 10.51 4.05 -7.49
C ILE A 145 11.29 3.93 -6.18
N GLU A 146 12.57 3.57 -6.24
CA GLU A 146 13.46 3.45 -5.08
C GLU A 146 13.85 4.81 -4.50
N GLY A 147 13.68 5.89 -5.27
CA GLY A 147 14.06 7.25 -4.86
C GLY A 147 15.56 7.52 -4.90
N LYS A 148 16.32 6.68 -5.62
CA LYS A 148 17.75 6.88 -5.85
C LYS A 148 17.95 7.91 -6.93
N ALA A 149 18.53 9.08 -6.59
CA ALA A 149 18.82 10.12 -7.54
C ALA A 149 20.08 9.77 -8.35
N GLU A 150 19.91 9.49 -9.63
CA GLU A 150 21.03 9.47 -10.57
C GLU A 150 21.36 10.90 -10.96
N LYS A 151 22.62 11.29 -10.80
CA LYS A 151 23.09 12.64 -11.08
C LYS A 151 24.03 12.61 -12.29
N ASP A 152 23.92 13.63 -13.12
CA ASP A 152 24.90 13.87 -14.19
C ASP A 152 26.23 14.37 -13.59
N PHE A 153 27.22 14.59 -14.49
CA PHE A 153 28.53 15.12 -14.11
C PHE A 153 28.46 16.49 -13.42
N PHE A 154 27.40 17.26 -13.68
CA PHE A 154 27.16 18.58 -13.10
C PHE A 154 26.36 18.55 -11.81
N GLY A 155 25.94 17.35 -11.35
CA GLY A 155 25.15 17.18 -10.12
C GLY A 155 23.64 17.32 -10.29
N ASN A 156 23.13 17.49 -11.51
CA ASN A 156 21.69 17.57 -11.77
C ASN A 156 21.08 16.17 -11.71
N VAL A 157 19.92 16.05 -11.09
CA VAL A 157 19.18 14.79 -11.01
C VAL A 157 18.59 14.45 -12.37
N GLN A 158 18.94 13.26 -12.89
CA GLN A 158 18.34 12.74 -14.11
C GLN A 158 16.95 12.17 -13.82
N THR A 159 15.93 12.94 -14.15
CA THR A 159 14.52 12.51 -14.01
C THR A 159 13.77 12.80 -15.31
N PRO A 160 12.81 11.93 -15.71
CA PRO A 160 11.98 12.20 -16.88
C PRO A 160 10.89 13.25 -16.62
N PHE A 161 10.77 13.73 -15.39
CA PHE A 161 9.68 14.62 -14.99
C PHE A 161 10.17 15.91 -14.34
N ARG A 162 9.41 16.97 -14.56
CA ARG A 162 9.45 18.22 -13.80
C ARG A 162 8.20 18.31 -12.94
N LEU A 163 8.37 18.51 -11.63
CA LEU A 163 7.22 18.69 -10.74
C LEU A 163 6.47 19.98 -11.10
N VAL A 164 5.15 19.90 -11.25
CA VAL A 164 4.29 21.09 -11.47
C VAL A 164 4.17 21.87 -10.17
N ASN A 165 4.04 21.16 -9.05
CA ASN A 165 4.06 21.74 -7.70
C ASN A 165 5.00 20.95 -6.78
N ASN A 166 5.79 21.66 -5.99
CA ASN A 166 6.72 21.02 -5.05
C ASN A 166 6.00 20.41 -3.85
N LYS A 167 4.87 20.99 -3.44
CA LYS A 167 4.05 20.50 -2.33
C LYS A 167 2.96 19.57 -2.85
N VAL A 168 2.68 18.52 -2.09
CA VAL A 168 1.54 17.65 -2.33
C VAL A 168 0.25 18.44 -2.12
N ILE A 169 -0.73 18.22 -2.99
CA ILE A 169 -2.07 18.78 -2.84
C ILE A 169 -2.87 17.80 -1.98
N VAL A 170 -3.50 18.31 -0.95
CA VAL A 170 -4.38 17.57 -0.04
C VAL A 170 -5.78 18.17 -0.08
N PRO A 171 -6.84 17.40 0.20
CA PRO A 171 -8.20 17.92 0.23
C PRO A 171 -8.35 18.99 1.31
N ASP A 172 -9.18 19.97 1.04
CA ASP A 172 -9.57 20.99 2.01
C ASP A 172 -10.67 20.47 2.97
N GLU A 173 -11.03 21.27 3.96
CA GLU A 173 -12.05 20.89 4.95
C GLU A 173 -13.41 20.67 4.29
N THR A 174 -13.76 21.49 3.32
CA THR A 174 -15.03 21.40 2.58
C THR A 174 -15.15 20.08 1.83
N GLU A 175 -14.07 19.63 1.18
CA GLU A 175 -14.02 18.34 0.52
C GLU A 175 -14.11 17.18 1.52
N ILE A 176 -13.40 17.27 2.64
CA ILE A 176 -13.43 16.24 3.70
C ILE A 176 -14.83 16.12 4.31
N GLU A 177 -15.55 17.22 4.50
CA GLU A 177 -16.93 17.21 4.98
C GLU A 177 -17.88 16.51 4.00
N ARG A 178 -17.75 16.81 2.68
CA ARG A 178 -18.56 16.19 1.64
C ARG A 178 -18.20 14.72 1.41
N ASN A 179 -16.91 14.41 1.50
CA ASN A 179 -16.36 13.07 1.26
C ASN A 179 -15.31 12.70 2.31
N PRO A 180 -15.70 12.17 3.47
CA PRO A 180 -14.75 11.80 4.53
C PRO A 180 -13.67 10.81 4.11
N ARG A 181 -13.86 10.08 2.99
CA ARG A 181 -12.86 9.18 2.42
C ARG A 181 -11.68 9.93 1.80
N SER A 182 -11.86 11.18 1.39
CA SER A 182 -10.80 12.01 0.80
C SER A 182 -9.72 12.40 1.81
N ARG A 183 -9.97 12.30 3.11
CA ARG A 183 -9.07 12.76 4.20
C ARG A 183 -7.60 12.35 4.02
N SER A 184 -7.37 11.14 3.47
CA SER A 184 -6.01 10.61 3.27
C SER A 184 -5.49 10.81 1.85
N ALA A 185 -6.29 11.43 0.97
CA ALA A 185 -5.93 11.61 -0.42
C ALA A 185 -4.75 12.59 -0.57
N LYS A 186 -3.85 12.25 -1.47
CA LYS A 186 -2.70 13.08 -1.84
C LYS A 186 -2.60 13.11 -3.35
N LEU A 187 -2.69 14.31 -3.92
CA LEU A 187 -2.55 14.52 -5.35
C LEU A 187 -1.14 15.03 -5.67
N ARG A 188 -0.50 14.37 -6.64
CA ARG A 188 0.79 14.80 -7.22
C ARG A 188 0.69 14.99 -8.71
N ILE A 189 1.38 16.00 -9.21
CA ILE A 189 1.39 16.36 -10.61
C ILE A 189 2.82 16.58 -11.08
N ALA A 190 3.21 15.92 -12.16
CA ALA A 190 4.48 16.13 -12.82
C ALA A 190 4.28 16.19 -14.33
N GLU A 191 5.13 16.95 -15.01
CA GLU A 191 5.14 17.13 -16.45
C GLU A 191 6.35 16.41 -17.04
N LYS A 192 6.13 15.63 -18.09
CA LYS A 192 7.19 14.95 -18.83
C LYS A 192 8.07 15.99 -19.53
N ILE A 193 9.37 15.90 -19.30
CA ILE A 193 10.35 16.76 -19.99
C ILE A 193 10.96 16.02 -21.18
N GLU A 194 11.45 16.77 -22.16
CA GLU A 194 12.32 16.21 -23.20
C GLU A 194 13.65 15.78 -22.56
N LYS A 195 14.13 14.62 -22.99
CA LYS A 195 15.50 14.17 -22.70
C LYS A 195 16.43 14.65 -23.78
#